data_e1b098f83c7c298400e15fc83854d545
#
_entry.id   e1b098f83c7c298400e15fc83854d545
#
_cell.length_a   1.000
_cell.length_b   1.000
_cell.length_c   1.000
_cell.angle_alpha   90.00
_cell.angle_beta   90.00
_cell.angle_gamma   90.00
#
_symmetry.space_group_name_H-M   'P 1'
#
loop_
_entity.id
_entity.type
_entity.pdbx_description
1 polymer ?
#
loop_
_entity_poly.entity_id
_entity_poly.type
_entity_poly.pdbx_seq_one_letter_code
_entity_poly.pdbx_strand_id
1 'polypeptide(L)'
;MIKVTIVHHNNLIQSLEISGHANSGPKGHDLVCAAVSAIITGGANAIPNKANYNIKLESGYALIEMKNADEESNKVLNTVWVMLKTVEESYPQHIKILDREN
;
A
#
# COMPACT_ATOMS: atom_id res chain seq x y z
N MET A 1 -10.81 -10.34 -2.36
CA MET A 1 -9.91 -9.54 -3.23
C MET A 1 -9.36 -8.37 -2.44
N ILE A 2 -8.05 -8.20 -2.46
CA ILE A 2 -7.40 -7.01 -1.92
C ILE A 2 -7.53 -5.89 -2.94
N LYS A 3 -7.99 -4.73 -2.51
CA LYS A 3 -8.09 -3.54 -3.36
C LYS A 3 -7.11 -2.49 -2.86
N VAL A 4 -6.28 -2.00 -3.77
CA VAL A 4 -5.31 -0.95 -3.49
C VAL A 4 -5.67 0.27 -4.31
N THR A 5 -5.84 1.42 -3.66
CA THR A 5 -6.08 2.68 -4.35
C THR A 5 -4.92 3.62 -4.05
N ILE A 6 -4.26 4.08 -5.12
CA ILE A 6 -3.14 5.00 -5.00
C ILE A 6 -3.56 6.31 -5.66
N VAL A 7 -3.51 7.40 -4.90
CA VAL A 7 -3.82 8.73 -5.40
C VAL A 7 -2.53 9.50 -5.54
N HIS A 8 -2.28 10.01 -6.75
CA HIS A 8 -1.12 10.84 -7.07
C HIS A 8 -1.55 12.31 -7.16
N HIS A 9 -0.68 13.19 -6.69
CA HIS A 9 -0.87 14.65 -6.80
C HIS A 9 0.49 15.32 -6.92
N ASN A 10 0.68 16.14 -7.96
CA ASN A 10 1.93 16.85 -8.22
C ASN A 10 3.16 15.91 -8.21
N ASN A 11 3.02 14.75 -8.87
CA ASN A 11 4.06 13.72 -9.00
C ASN A 11 4.45 13.04 -7.69
N LEU A 12 3.67 13.23 -6.63
CA LEU A 12 3.84 12.55 -5.36
C LEU A 12 2.67 11.60 -5.13
N ILE A 13 2.91 10.52 -4.38
CA ILE A 13 1.83 9.68 -3.90
C ILE A 13 1.21 10.40 -2.71
N GLN A 14 -0.03 10.87 -2.88
CA GLN A 14 -0.75 11.57 -1.84
C GLN A 14 -1.38 10.60 -0.84
N SER A 15 -1.92 9.49 -1.33
CA SER A 15 -2.47 8.47 -0.45
C SER A 15 -2.33 7.08 -1.04
N LEU A 16 -2.24 6.12 -0.15
CA LEU A 16 -2.21 4.70 -0.48
C LEU A 16 -3.17 4.02 0.49
N GLU A 17 -4.23 3.43 -0.05
CA GLU A 17 -5.25 2.77 0.74
C GLU A 17 -5.39 1.32 0.31
N ILE A 18 -5.39 0.41 1.27
CA ILE A 18 -5.53 -1.03 1.02
C ILE A 18 -6.71 -1.54 1.83
N SER A 19 -7.59 -2.31 1.19
CA SER A 19 -8.73 -2.91 1.86
C SER A 19 -9.00 -4.32 1.36
N GLY A 20 -9.59 -5.15 2.22
CA GLY A 20 -10.04 -6.49 1.87
C GLY A 20 -9.04 -7.57 2.20
N HIS A 21 -9.37 -8.79 1.77
CA HIS A 21 -8.56 -9.98 1.94
C HIS A 21 -8.43 -10.70 0.61
N ALA A 22 -7.28 -11.32 0.37
CA ALA A 22 -6.99 -11.97 -0.91
C ALA A 22 -7.75 -13.27 -1.11
N ASN A 23 -8.06 -14.01 -0.03
CA ASN A 23 -8.69 -15.32 -0.10
C ASN A 23 -7.90 -16.30 -1.00
N SER A 24 -6.57 -16.18 -0.95
CA SER A 24 -5.69 -17.00 -1.79
C SER A 24 -5.33 -18.36 -1.18
N GLY A 25 -5.83 -18.63 0.03
CA GLY A 25 -5.61 -19.90 0.72
C GLY A 25 -6.42 -19.97 2.01
N PRO A 26 -6.34 -21.09 2.74
CA PRO A 26 -6.98 -21.23 4.04
C PRO A 26 -6.50 -20.15 5.00
N LYS A 27 -7.32 -19.84 6.01
CA LYS A 27 -6.93 -18.87 7.05
C LYS A 27 -5.59 -19.28 7.66
N GLY A 28 -4.65 -18.32 7.73
CA GLY A 28 -3.30 -18.56 8.22
C GLY A 28 -2.32 -19.03 7.14
N HIS A 29 -2.80 -19.29 5.91
CA HIS A 29 -1.97 -19.71 4.79
C HIS A 29 -2.17 -18.82 3.55
N ASP A 30 -2.71 -17.63 3.74
CA ASP A 30 -2.92 -16.68 2.65
C ASP A 30 -1.61 -15.93 2.37
N LEU A 31 -0.86 -16.40 1.38
CA LEU A 31 0.44 -15.85 1.03
C LEU A 31 0.33 -14.43 0.47
N VAL A 32 -0.75 -14.13 -0.25
CA VAL A 32 -0.93 -12.80 -0.83
C VAL A 32 -1.20 -11.78 0.27
N CYS A 33 -2.06 -12.11 1.24
CA CYS A 33 -2.30 -11.25 2.40
C CYS A 33 -1.01 -11.02 3.20
N ALA A 34 -0.22 -12.09 3.41
CA ALA A 34 1.04 -12.00 4.13
C ALA A 34 2.03 -11.09 3.39
N ALA A 35 2.14 -11.24 2.07
CA ALA A 35 3.02 -10.40 1.25
C ALA A 35 2.61 -8.93 1.33
N VAL A 36 1.33 -8.64 1.13
CA VAL A 36 0.81 -7.26 1.18
C VAL A 36 0.99 -6.67 2.57
N SER A 37 0.72 -7.43 3.63
CA SER A 37 0.92 -6.95 5.01
C SER A 37 2.37 -6.62 5.29
N ALA A 38 3.31 -7.45 4.84
CA ALA A 38 4.73 -7.19 5.01
C ALA A 38 5.16 -5.92 4.27
N ILE A 39 4.66 -5.74 3.04
CA ILE A 39 5.00 -4.57 2.21
C ILE A 39 4.48 -3.29 2.87
N ILE A 40 3.21 -3.24 3.25
CA ILE A 40 2.61 -2.00 3.76
C ILE A 40 3.12 -1.67 5.17
N THR A 41 3.27 -2.66 6.03
CA THR A 41 3.77 -2.45 7.39
C THR A 41 5.24 -2.04 7.36
N GLY A 42 6.05 -2.75 6.58
CA GLY A 42 7.47 -2.42 6.41
C GLY A 42 7.66 -1.05 5.77
N GLY A 43 6.84 -0.75 4.76
CA GLY A 43 6.87 0.55 4.10
C GLY A 43 6.51 1.69 5.06
N ALA A 44 5.44 1.53 5.85
CA ALA A 44 5.05 2.52 6.85
C ALA A 44 6.17 2.75 7.87
N ASN A 45 6.80 1.69 8.33
CA ASN A 45 7.91 1.78 9.28
C ASN A 45 9.13 2.47 8.67
N ALA A 46 9.32 2.37 7.36
CA ALA A 46 10.47 2.93 6.66
C ALA A 46 10.33 4.42 6.31
N ILE A 47 9.13 5.00 6.47
CA ILE A 47 8.92 6.43 6.19
C ILE A 47 9.78 7.26 7.14
N PRO A 48 10.72 8.08 6.63
CA PRO A 48 11.62 8.85 7.50
C PRO A 48 10.91 9.99 8.23
N ASN A 49 9.91 10.61 7.61
CA ASN A 49 9.24 11.79 8.17
C ASN A 49 7.76 11.47 8.50
N LYS A 50 7.57 10.60 9.48
CA LYS A 50 6.23 10.10 9.84
C LYS A 50 5.24 11.18 10.23
N ALA A 51 5.72 12.31 10.78
CA ALA A 51 4.87 13.43 11.15
C ALA A 51 4.13 14.05 9.95
N ASN A 52 4.63 13.85 8.72
CA ASN A 52 4.00 14.35 7.51
C ASN A 52 2.87 13.45 7.00
N TYR A 53 2.55 12.38 7.71
CA TYR A 53 1.58 11.39 7.27
C TYR A 53 0.58 11.03 8.34
N ASN A 54 -0.64 10.70 7.91
CA ASN A 54 -1.59 9.94 8.71
C ASN A 54 -1.42 8.48 8.31
N ILE A 55 -1.15 7.61 9.27
CA ILE A 55 -0.92 6.19 9.03
C ILE A 55 -1.90 5.40 9.88
N LYS A 56 -2.65 4.51 9.25
CA LYS A 56 -3.59 3.62 9.91
C LYS A 56 -3.36 2.21 9.39
N LEU A 57 -3.06 1.28 10.30
CA LEU A 57 -2.80 -0.12 9.96
C LEU A 57 -3.70 -0.99 10.83
N GLU A 58 -4.62 -1.70 10.19
CA GLU A 58 -5.56 -2.60 10.87
C GLU A 58 -5.68 -3.88 10.08
N SER A 59 -6.29 -4.91 10.67
CA SER A 59 -6.58 -6.13 9.94
C SER A 59 -7.55 -5.82 8.80
N GLY A 60 -7.15 -6.15 7.58
CA GLY A 60 -7.98 -5.93 6.40
C GLY A 60 -8.08 -4.48 5.92
N TYR A 61 -7.33 -3.55 6.54
CA TYR A 61 -7.36 -2.14 6.11
C TYR A 61 -6.06 -1.43 6.45
N ALA A 62 -5.54 -0.65 5.50
CA ALA A 62 -4.37 0.19 5.71
C ALA A 62 -4.55 1.51 4.96
N LEU A 63 -4.08 2.59 5.57
CA LEU A 63 -4.07 3.91 4.95
C LEU A 63 -2.75 4.61 5.28
N ILE A 64 -2.09 5.13 4.25
CA ILE A 64 -0.96 6.05 4.40
C ILE A 64 -1.35 7.29 3.61
N GLU A 65 -1.54 8.41 4.30
CA GLU A 65 -2.02 9.64 3.70
C GLU A 65 -1.08 10.78 4.01
N MET A 66 -0.58 11.46 2.97
CA MET A 66 0.33 12.57 3.11
C MET A 66 -0.42 13.84 3.53
N LYS A 67 0.04 14.46 4.63
CA LYS A 67 -0.49 15.74 5.13
C LYS A 67 0.31 16.92 4.60
N ASN A 68 1.62 16.75 4.50
CA ASN A 68 2.54 17.77 4.02
C ASN A 68 3.42 17.17 2.94
N ALA A 69 3.70 17.93 1.89
CA ALA A 69 4.53 17.46 0.78
C ALA A 69 5.90 17.01 1.29
N ASP A 70 6.32 15.83 0.86
CA ASP A 70 7.51 15.17 1.39
C ASP A 70 8.14 14.27 0.33
N GLU A 71 9.07 14.83 -0.43
CA GLU A 71 9.71 14.09 -1.52
C GLU A 71 10.59 12.95 -1.00
N GLU A 72 11.22 13.12 0.15
CA GLU A 72 12.09 12.09 0.73
C GLU A 72 11.30 10.84 1.10
N SER A 73 10.23 11.01 1.88
CA SER A 73 9.38 9.88 2.27
C SER A 73 8.62 9.30 1.08
N ASN A 74 8.35 10.12 0.05
CA ASN A 74 7.65 9.64 -1.13
C ASN A 74 8.44 8.61 -1.91
N LYS A 75 9.77 8.61 -1.82
CA LYS A 75 10.60 7.56 -2.42
C LYS A 75 10.26 6.20 -1.82
N VAL A 76 10.01 6.15 -0.52
CA VAL A 76 9.58 4.91 0.15
C VAL A 76 8.21 4.47 -0.39
N LEU A 77 7.26 5.40 -0.51
CA LEU A 77 5.92 5.08 -1.04
C LEU A 77 5.98 4.60 -2.49
N ASN A 78 6.86 5.18 -3.32
CA ASN A 78 7.04 4.70 -4.69
C ASN A 78 7.57 3.26 -4.70
N THR A 79 8.47 2.92 -3.79
CA THR A 79 8.98 1.55 -3.65
C THR A 79 7.85 0.60 -3.24
N VAL A 80 7.03 1.00 -2.26
CA VAL A 80 5.86 0.22 -1.84
C VAL A 80 4.92 -0.02 -3.02
N TRP A 81 4.65 1.01 -3.82
CA TRP A 81 3.82 0.91 -5.01
C TRP A 81 4.37 -0.13 -5.99
N VAL A 82 5.68 -0.07 -6.28
CA VAL A 82 6.33 -1.05 -7.17
C VAL A 82 6.18 -2.47 -6.62
N MET A 83 6.39 -2.64 -5.31
CA MET A 83 6.28 -3.95 -4.67
C MET A 83 4.84 -4.49 -4.74
N LEU A 84 3.84 -3.63 -4.53
CA LEU A 84 2.44 -4.03 -4.65
C LEU A 84 2.09 -4.41 -6.09
N LYS A 85 2.59 -3.66 -7.09
CA LYS A 85 2.39 -4.02 -8.50
C LYS A 85 3.02 -5.36 -8.84
N THR A 86 4.16 -5.66 -8.24
CA THR A 86 4.83 -6.95 -8.42
C THR A 86 3.96 -8.09 -7.91
N VAL A 87 3.31 -7.91 -6.75
CA VAL A 87 2.36 -8.89 -6.22
C VAL A 87 1.16 -9.03 -7.16
N GLU A 88 0.61 -7.92 -7.65
CA GLU A 88 -0.52 -7.96 -8.58
C GLU A 88 -0.18 -8.72 -9.86
N GLU A 89 1.01 -8.55 -10.39
CA GLU A 89 1.47 -9.26 -11.58
C GLU A 89 1.43 -10.78 -11.38
N SER A 90 1.83 -11.24 -10.20
CA SER A 90 1.88 -12.67 -9.88
C SER A 90 0.52 -13.23 -9.46
N TYR A 91 -0.35 -12.41 -8.88
CA TYR A 91 -1.62 -12.85 -8.30
C TYR A 91 -2.78 -11.93 -8.71
N PRO A 92 -3.02 -11.74 -10.02
CA PRO A 92 -4.01 -10.76 -10.50
C PRO A 92 -5.44 -11.08 -10.09
N GLN A 93 -5.73 -12.32 -9.66
CA GLN A 93 -7.05 -12.72 -9.20
C GLN A 93 -7.30 -12.39 -7.73
N HIS A 94 -6.26 -11.99 -7.01
CA HIS A 94 -6.33 -11.78 -5.56
C HIS A 94 -6.07 -10.35 -5.12
N ILE A 95 -5.47 -9.53 -5.97
CA ILE A 95 -5.15 -8.13 -5.68
C ILE A 95 -5.37 -7.27 -6.92
N LYS A 96 -5.95 -6.09 -6.72
CA LYS A 96 -6.20 -5.12 -7.79
C LYS A 96 -5.74 -3.75 -7.36
N ILE A 97 -4.92 -3.11 -8.19
CA ILE A 97 -4.43 -1.76 -7.93
C ILE A 97 -5.12 -0.78 -8.86
N LEU A 98 -5.63 0.30 -8.29
CA LEU A 98 -6.22 1.41 -9.00
C LEU A 98 -5.38 2.65 -8.76
N ASP A 99 -4.80 3.21 -9.83
CA ASP A 99 -4.06 4.47 -9.77
C ASP A 99 -4.96 5.61 -10.22
N ARG A 100 -4.94 6.70 -9.45
CA ARG A 100 -5.77 7.89 -9.72
C ARG A 100 -4.91 9.13 -9.62
N GLU A 101 -5.18 10.09 -10.51
CA GLU A 101 -4.61 11.43 -10.43
C GLU A 101 -5.59 12.36 -9.74
N ASN A 102 -5.05 13.25 -8.93
CA ASN A 102 -5.86 14.22 -8.19
C ASN A 102 -5.48 15.66 -8.57
#